data_72823c5e1cb0766a124d78e93aff3618
#
_entry.id   72823c5e1cb0766a124d78e93aff3618
#
_cell.length_a   1.000
_cell.length_b   1.000
_cell.length_c   1.000
_cell.angle_alpha   90.00
_cell.angle_beta   90.00
_cell.angle_gamma   90.00
#
_symmetry.space_group_name_H-M   'P 1'
#
loop_
_entity.id
_entity.type
_entity.pdbx_description
1 polymer ?
#
loop_
_entity_poly.entity_id
_entity_poly.type
_entity_poly.pdbx_seq_one_letter_code
_entity_poly.pdbx_strand_id
1 'polypeptide(L)'
;LARLEYSLPRLTRKWTDLSQQRGGVKGSRGAGETQLELDRRQIQDRIIALKAQLKKVAQQRDIQRSQRLEGKLPTGAIVGYTNSGKSSLLNALSSAGVLVEDKLFATLDPTTRMVKLPGGEEILLSDTVGFVSDLPHHLVQAFKSTLEEAKYADFLIIVCDASHPDMIAQYTTTVQVLE
;
A
#
# COMPACT_ATOMS: atom_id res chain seq x y z
N LEU A 1 3.27 -10.44 2.25
CA LEU A 1 2.48 -11.51 1.65
C LEU A 1 3.09 -11.93 0.31
N ALA A 2 3.17 -11.04 -0.69
CA ALA A 2 3.69 -11.31 -2.03
C ALA A 2 5.08 -12.01 -2.03
N ARG A 3 6.00 -11.56 -1.16
CA ARG A 3 7.32 -12.19 -1.02
C ARG A 3 7.23 -13.65 -0.55
N LEU A 4 6.32 -13.97 0.37
CA LEU A 4 6.12 -15.35 0.86
C LEU A 4 5.45 -16.23 -0.20
N GLU A 5 4.44 -15.71 -0.89
CA GLU A 5 3.78 -16.42 -1.99
C GLU A 5 4.74 -16.70 -3.16
N TYR A 6 5.66 -15.75 -3.45
CA TYR A 6 6.70 -15.94 -4.45
C TYR A 6 7.77 -16.96 -4.03
N SER A 7 8.11 -17.02 -2.74
CA SER A 7 9.14 -17.93 -2.23
C SER A 7 8.66 -19.38 -2.07
N LEU A 8 7.36 -19.58 -1.84
CA LEU A 8 6.78 -20.90 -1.56
C LEU A 8 7.06 -21.96 -2.67
N PRO A 9 6.84 -21.69 -3.98
CA PRO A 9 7.15 -22.65 -5.03
C PRO A 9 8.66 -22.82 -5.30
N ARG A 10 9.50 -21.89 -4.80
CA ARG A 10 10.96 -21.92 -5.00
C ARG A 10 11.72 -22.59 -3.90
N LEU A 11 11.09 -22.92 -2.78
CA LEU A 11 11.70 -23.68 -1.69
C LEU A 11 12.23 -25.04 -2.17
N THR A 12 11.46 -25.73 -3.01
CA THR A 12 11.87 -27.00 -3.58
C THR A 12 13.15 -26.93 -4.40
N ARG A 13 13.34 -25.86 -5.18
CA ARG A 13 14.57 -25.67 -5.99
C ARG A 13 15.82 -25.39 -5.13
N LYS A 14 15.69 -24.56 -4.10
CA LYS A 14 16.82 -24.28 -3.20
C LYS A 14 17.32 -25.52 -2.44
N TRP A 15 16.41 -26.44 -2.11
CA TRP A 15 16.78 -27.66 -1.40
C TRP A 15 17.40 -28.72 -2.33
N THR A 16 16.98 -28.83 -3.60
CA THR A 16 17.64 -29.68 -4.58
C THR A 16 19.07 -29.25 -4.86
N ASP A 17 19.35 -27.96 -4.96
CA ASP A 17 20.70 -27.42 -5.15
C ASP A 17 21.59 -27.68 -3.94
N LEU A 18 21.07 -27.55 -2.71
CA LEU A 18 21.79 -27.83 -1.47
C LEU A 18 22.06 -29.36 -1.26
N SER A 19 21.13 -30.20 -1.71
CA SER A 19 21.32 -31.64 -1.62
C SER A 19 22.36 -32.17 -2.63
N GLN A 20 22.54 -31.53 -3.76
CA GLN A 20 23.55 -31.82 -4.77
C GLN A 20 24.95 -31.35 -4.34
N GLN A 21 25.06 -30.22 -3.60
CA GLN A 21 26.32 -29.71 -3.08
C GLN A 21 26.88 -30.53 -1.86
N ARG A 22 26.00 -31.21 -1.12
CA ARG A 22 26.42 -32.17 -0.04
C ARG A 22 26.50 -33.58 -0.58
N GLY A 23 27.34 -33.80 -1.56
CA GLY A 23 27.70 -35.15 -2.02
C GLY A 23 28.31 -35.95 -0.89
N GLY A 24 27.62 -37.06 -0.49
CA GLY A 24 28.29 -38.16 0.19
C GLY A 24 27.85 -38.56 1.59
N VAL A 25 26.58 -38.52 1.95
CA VAL A 25 26.10 -39.33 3.09
C VAL A 25 24.86 -40.13 2.66
N LYS A 26 25.09 -41.40 2.31
CA LYS A 26 24.05 -42.42 2.18
C LYS A 26 23.40 -42.61 3.57
N GLY A 27 22.16 -42.05 3.77
CA GLY A 27 21.41 -42.36 4.98
C GLY A 27 20.37 -41.28 5.42
N SER A 28 20.32 -40.09 4.79
CA SER A 28 19.48 -38.99 5.27
C SER A 28 18.35 -38.58 4.30
N ARG A 29 17.78 -39.53 3.54
CA ARG A 29 16.66 -39.22 2.63
C ARG A 29 15.37 -38.79 3.35
N GLY A 30 15.14 -39.25 4.58
CA GLY A 30 13.92 -38.92 5.33
C GLY A 30 13.98 -37.58 6.08
N ALA A 31 15.14 -37.16 6.57
CA ALA A 31 15.26 -35.94 7.37
C ALA A 31 15.22 -34.64 6.53
N GLY A 32 15.68 -34.68 5.26
CA GLY A 32 15.66 -33.54 4.37
C GLY A 32 14.27 -33.26 3.79
N GLU A 33 13.51 -34.29 3.48
CA GLU A 33 12.12 -34.17 3.02
C GLU A 33 11.21 -33.64 4.14
N THR A 34 11.35 -34.14 5.36
CA THR A 34 10.58 -33.68 6.51
C THR A 34 10.89 -32.22 6.86
N GLN A 35 12.14 -31.77 6.75
CA GLN A 35 12.49 -30.37 7.01
C GLN A 35 11.90 -29.43 5.95
N LEU A 36 11.96 -29.80 4.68
CA LEU A 36 11.35 -29.03 3.59
C LEU A 36 9.83 -28.91 3.77
N GLU A 37 9.19 -29.97 4.22
CA GLU A 37 7.75 -30.02 4.43
C GLU A 37 7.35 -29.16 5.63
N LEU A 38 8.12 -29.15 6.69
CA LEU A 38 7.97 -28.26 7.83
C LEU A 38 8.12 -26.78 7.44
N ASP A 39 9.17 -26.44 6.69
CA ASP A 39 9.42 -25.08 6.21
C ASP A 39 8.28 -24.60 5.31
N ARG A 40 7.78 -25.46 4.41
CA ARG A 40 6.64 -25.18 3.55
C ARG A 40 5.38 -24.93 4.35
N ARG A 41 5.11 -25.74 5.36
CA ARG A 41 3.96 -25.60 6.25
C ARG A 41 4.02 -24.29 7.04
N GLN A 42 5.18 -23.95 7.62
CA GLN A 42 5.36 -22.69 8.33
C GLN A 42 5.11 -21.47 7.44
N ILE A 43 5.56 -21.50 6.19
CA ILE A 43 5.30 -20.41 5.24
C ILE A 43 3.81 -20.35 4.87
N GLN A 44 3.15 -21.48 4.66
CA GLN A 44 1.72 -21.54 4.41
C GLN A 44 0.91 -20.98 5.59
N ASP A 45 1.22 -21.40 6.81
CA ASP A 45 0.58 -20.90 8.03
C ASP A 45 0.77 -19.38 8.17
N ARG A 46 1.98 -18.89 7.84
CA ARG A 46 2.26 -17.45 7.84
C ARG A 46 1.47 -16.69 6.79
N ILE A 47 1.30 -17.24 5.61
CA ILE A 47 0.47 -16.66 4.54
C ILE A 47 -0.99 -16.59 4.99
N ILE A 48 -1.53 -17.66 5.58
CA ILE A 48 -2.90 -17.71 6.10
C ILE A 48 -3.10 -16.65 7.19
N ALA A 49 -2.18 -16.56 8.14
CA ALA A 49 -2.23 -15.57 9.22
C ALA A 49 -2.21 -14.14 8.68
N LEU A 50 -1.33 -13.83 7.70
CA LEU A 50 -1.26 -12.51 7.07
C LEU A 50 -2.52 -12.18 6.27
N LYS A 51 -3.11 -13.14 5.57
CA LYS A 51 -4.40 -12.95 4.87
C LYS A 51 -5.53 -12.63 5.83
N ALA A 52 -5.57 -13.31 6.97
CA ALA A 52 -6.55 -13.04 8.02
C ALA A 52 -6.37 -11.63 8.64
N GLN A 53 -5.12 -11.20 8.87
CA GLN A 53 -4.82 -9.85 9.34
C GLN A 53 -5.24 -8.79 8.32
N LEU A 54 -4.93 -8.97 7.03
CA LEU A 54 -5.35 -8.06 5.96
C LEU A 54 -6.88 -7.94 5.89
N LYS A 55 -7.60 -9.05 6.04
CA LYS A 55 -9.08 -9.03 6.08
C LYS A 55 -9.61 -8.20 7.24
N LYS A 56 -9.02 -8.32 8.43
CA LYS A 56 -9.40 -7.51 9.61
C LYS A 56 -9.14 -6.02 9.38
N VAL A 57 -7.99 -5.67 8.81
CA VAL A 57 -7.67 -4.28 8.47
C VAL A 57 -8.67 -3.70 7.47
N ALA A 58 -9.02 -4.46 6.42
CA ALA A 58 -10.03 -4.05 5.45
C ALA A 58 -11.39 -3.80 6.12
N GLN A 59 -11.85 -4.71 6.99
CA GLN A 59 -13.09 -4.53 7.74
C GLN A 59 -13.08 -3.30 8.65
N GLN A 60 -11.97 -3.04 9.35
CA GLN A 60 -11.84 -1.84 10.19
C GLN A 60 -11.90 -0.56 9.36
N ARG A 61 -11.28 -0.54 8.17
CA ARG A 61 -11.36 0.60 7.25
C ARG A 61 -12.78 0.84 6.75
N ASP A 62 -13.50 -0.23 6.43
CA ASP A 62 -14.90 -0.13 6.00
C ASP A 62 -15.78 0.47 7.11
N ILE A 63 -15.61 0.06 8.37
CA ILE A 63 -16.33 0.63 9.52
C ILE A 63 -16.00 2.11 9.69
N GLN A 64 -14.72 2.48 9.68
CA GLN A 64 -14.28 3.88 9.80
C GLN A 64 -14.83 4.75 8.66
N ARG A 65 -14.91 4.18 7.45
CA ARG A 65 -15.47 4.84 6.28
C ARG A 65 -16.97 5.08 6.44
N SER A 66 -17.73 4.06 6.86
CA SER A 66 -19.17 4.20 7.11
C SER A 66 -19.46 5.30 8.13
N GLN A 67 -18.68 5.36 9.22
CA GLN A 67 -18.81 6.41 10.23
C GLN A 67 -18.52 7.82 9.66
N ARG A 68 -17.57 7.94 8.74
CA ARG A 68 -17.29 9.22 8.05
C ARG A 68 -18.44 9.65 7.14
N LEU A 69 -19.02 8.71 6.40
CA LEU A 69 -20.17 8.98 5.53
C LEU A 69 -21.42 9.39 6.32
N GLU A 70 -21.61 8.84 7.51
CA GLU A 70 -22.70 9.25 8.41
C GLU A 70 -22.50 10.65 9.00
N GLY A 71 -21.26 11.12 9.08
CA GLY A 71 -20.89 12.41 9.69
C GLY A 71 -21.27 13.67 8.86
N LYS A 72 -21.85 13.54 7.68
CA LYS A 72 -22.29 14.65 6.80
C LYS A 72 -21.24 15.69 6.41
N LEU A 73 -19.95 15.47 6.72
CA LEU A 73 -18.88 16.35 6.28
C LEU A 73 -18.43 15.95 4.87
N PRO A 74 -18.27 16.90 3.94
CA PRO A 74 -17.71 16.62 2.64
C PRO A 74 -16.33 15.98 2.77
N THR A 75 -16.07 14.92 2.01
CA THR A 75 -14.83 14.17 2.04
C THR A 75 -14.04 14.36 0.75
N GLY A 76 -12.80 14.77 0.84
CA GLY A 76 -11.89 14.90 -0.28
C GLY A 76 -10.71 13.95 -0.17
N ALA A 77 -10.18 13.47 -1.30
CA ALA A 77 -8.94 12.74 -1.35
C ALA A 77 -7.87 13.52 -2.11
N ILE A 78 -6.67 13.60 -1.53
CA ILE A 78 -5.52 14.21 -2.17
C ILE A 78 -4.76 13.12 -2.91
N VAL A 79 -4.71 13.24 -4.22
CA VAL A 79 -4.10 12.27 -5.13
C VAL A 79 -2.99 12.94 -5.97
N GLY A 80 -2.11 12.16 -6.54
CA GLY A 80 -1.03 12.68 -7.38
C GLY A 80 0.17 11.76 -7.37
N TYR A 81 1.17 12.12 -8.14
CA TYR A 81 2.39 11.34 -8.27
C TYR A 81 3.17 11.27 -6.94
N THR A 82 4.03 10.25 -6.78
CA THR A 82 4.86 10.17 -5.58
C THR A 82 5.77 11.41 -5.47
N ASN A 83 6.01 11.88 -4.26
CA ASN A 83 6.79 13.07 -3.96
C ASN A 83 6.28 14.39 -4.59
N SER A 84 5.01 14.49 -4.95
CA SER A 84 4.40 15.71 -5.49
C SER A 84 3.96 16.73 -4.42
N GLY A 85 4.22 16.47 -3.14
CA GLY A 85 3.88 17.39 -2.05
C GLY A 85 2.50 17.19 -1.42
N LYS A 86 1.81 16.06 -1.64
CA LYS A 86 0.46 15.77 -1.09
C LYS A 86 0.41 15.88 0.44
N SER A 87 1.29 15.19 1.14
CA SER A 87 1.35 15.20 2.61
C SER A 87 1.74 16.58 3.15
N SER A 88 2.60 17.30 2.43
CA SER A 88 2.95 18.69 2.75
C SER A 88 1.74 19.60 2.65
N LEU A 89 0.95 19.45 1.59
CA LEU A 89 -0.29 20.21 1.41
C LEU A 89 -1.29 19.92 2.53
N LEU A 90 -1.54 18.64 2.85
CA LEU A 90 -2.45 18.28 3.94
C LEU A 90 -1.99 18.86 5.28
N ASN A 91 -0.69 18.83 5.57
CA ASN A 91 -0.14 19.41 6.79
C ASN A 91 -0.33 20.93 6.86
N ALA A 92 -0.10 21.61 5.75
CA ALA A 92 -0.30 23.06 5.67
C ALA A 92 -1.77 23.45 5.90
N LEU A 93 -2.70 22.69 5.33
CA LEU A 93 -4.14 22.93 5.46
C LEU A 93 -4.71 22.54 6.82
N SER A 94 -4.18 21.49 7.45
CA SER A 94 -4.73 20.96 8.71
C SER A 94 -4.08 21.54 9.96
N SER A 95 -3.10 22.43 9.84
CA SER A 95 -2.31 23.00 10.95
C SER A 95 -1.67 21.94 11.88
N ALA A 96 -1.56 20.72 11.42
CA ALA A 96 -1.04 19.59 12.19
C ALA A 96 0.37 19.25 11.71
N GLY A 97 1.36 19.45 12.58
CA GLY A 97 2.77 19.15 12.30
C GLY A 97 3.04 17.64 12.23
N VAL A 98 2.84 17.03 11.07
CA VAL A 98 3.29 15.67 10.79
C VAL A 98 4.61 15.71 10.05
N LEU A 99 5.52 14.83 10.43
CA LEU A 99 6.79 14.62 9.74
C LEU A 99 6.52 14.32 8.24
N VAL A 100 6.93 15.26 7.40
CA VAL A 100 6.99 15.06 5.96
C VAL A 100 8.39 14.54 5.66
N GLU A 101 8.48 13.33 5.13
CA GLU A 101 9.73 12.78 4.65
C GLU A 101 9.84 13.00 3.14
N ASP A 102 10.95 13.53 2.69
CA ASP A 102 11.30 13.66 1.27
C ASP A 102 11.78 12.31 0.73
N LYS A 103 10.86 11.35 0.65
CA LYS A 103 11.10 9.99 0.18
C LYS A 103 9.94 9.53 -0.69
N LEU A 104 10.28 8.69 -1.68
CA LEU A 104 9.27 7.98 -2.45
C LEU A 104 8.41 7.12 -1.50
N PHE A 105 7.08 7.19 -1.66
CA PHE A 105 6.11 6.48 -0.81
C PHE A 105 6.21 6.86 0.68
N ALA A 106 6.40 8.14 0.99
CA ALA A 106 6.40 8.64 2.37
C ALA A 106 5.09 8.29 3.10
N THR A 107 3.97 8.29 2.39
CA THR A 107 2.66 7.87 2.91
C THR A 107 2.32 6.47 2.40
N LEU A 108 2.21 5.49 3.30
CA LEU A 108 1.78 4.12 3.01
C LEU A 108 0.35 3.83 3.48
N ASP A 109 -0.09 4.51 4.54
CA ASP A 109 -1.46 4.42 5.05
C ASP A 109 -2.18 5.76 4.83
N PRO A 110 -3.40 5.75 4.25
CA PRO A 110 -4.19 6.96 4.11
C PRO A 110 -4.43 7.62 5.46
N THR A 111 -4.14 8.90 5.56
CA THR A 111 -4.37 9.69 6.77
C THR A 111 -5.45 10.72 6.50
N THR A 112 -6.57 10.62 7.20
CA THR A 112 -7.69 11.58 7.07
C THR A 112 -7.61 12.64 8.17
N ARG A 113 -7.81 13.90 7.79
CA ARG A 113 -7.81 15.05 8.69
C ARG A 113 -8.96 15.98 8.41
N MET A 114 -9.43 16.62 9.47
CA MET A 114 -10.38 17.71 9.36
C MET A 114 -9.64 19.00 9.01
N VAL A 115 -10.15 19.70 8.03
CA VAL A 115 -9.66 21.00 7.57
C VAL A 115 -10.78 22.01 7.66
N LYS A 116 -10.49 23.18 8.27
CA LYS A 116 -11.40 24.32 8.30
C LYS A 116 -11.11 25.23 7.11
N LEU A 117 -12.12 25.48 6.31
CA LEU A 117 -12.05 26.43 5.21
C LEU A 117 -12.19 27.88 5.71
N PRO A 118 -11.72 28.89 4.95
CA PRO A 118 -11.85 30.29 5.32
C PRO A 118 -13.29 30.75 5.58
N GLY A 119 -14.30 30.09 4.96
CA GLY A 119 -15.73 30.32 5.19
C GLY A 119 -16.28 29.75 6.48
N GLY A 120 -15.48 28.99 7.24
CA GLY A 120 -15.89 28.32 8.48
C GLY A 120 -16.42 26.90 8.30
N GLU A 121 -16.61 26.46 7.05
CA GLU A 121 -17.00 25.07 6.75
C GLU A 121 -15.86 24.10 7.08
N GLU A 122 -16.25 22.91 7.52
CA GLU A 122 -15.32 21.83 7.84
C GLU A 122 -15.42 20.74 6.76
N ILE A 123 -14.28 20.24 6.31
CA ILE A 123 -14.16 19.14 5.36
C ILE A 123 -13.19 18.10 5.90
N LEU A 124 -13.33 16.85 5.45
CA LEU A 124 -12.36 15.79 5.69
C LEU A 124 -11.47 15.63 4.45
N LEU A 125 -10.16 15.73 4.64
CA LEU A 125 -9.19 15.48 3.58
C LEU A 125 -8.34 14.26 3.92
N SER A 126 -8.25 13.31 2.99
CA SER A 126 -7.42 12.13 3.10
C SER A 126 -6.17 12.28 2.23
N ASP A 127 -4.98 12.16 2.85
CA ASP A 127 -3.73 11.96 2.11
C ASP A 127 -3.65 10.52 1.64
N THR A 128 -3.23 10.33 0.40
CA THR A 128 -3.14 9.01 -0.21
C THR A 128 -1.72 8.68 -0.66
N VAL A 129 -1.47 7.41 -0.90
CA VAL A 129 -0.20 6.94 -1.45
C VAL A 129 0.00 7.52 -2.86
N GLY A 130 1.20 8.07 -3.13
CA GLY A 130 1.51 8.65 -4.43
C GLY A 130 1.60 7.61 -5.54
N PHE A 131 1.13 7.95 -6.73
CA PHE A 131 1.25 7.12 -7.92
C PHE A 131 2.68 7.12 -8.48
N VAL A 132 3.04 6.05 -9.17
CA VAL A 132 4.28 5.91 -9.94
C VAL A 132 3.96 5.30 -11.29
N SER A 133 4.79 5.61 -12.28
CA SER A 133 4.77 4.90 -13.57
C SER A 133 5.20 3.45 -13.35
N ASP A 134 4.63 2.53 -14.10
CA ASP A 134 4.99 1.09 -14.10
C ASP A 134 4.89 0.43 -12.70
N LEU A 135 3.76 0.61 -12.04
CA LEU A 135 3.48 -0.07 -10.76
C LEU A 135 3.68 -1.58 -10.89
N PRO A 136 4.65 -2.18 -10.19
CA PRO A 136 4.80 -3.62 -10.17
C PRO A 136 3.49 -4.29 -9.71
N HIS A 137 3.05 -5.33 -10.41
CA HIS A 137 1.78 -6.03 -10.13
C HIS A 137 1.60 -6.46 -8.67
N HIS A 138 2.69 -6.74 -7.96
CA HIS A 138 2.65 -7.10 -6.54
C HIS A 138 2.37 -5.92 -5.59
N LEU A 139 2.52 -4.67 -6.05
CA LEU A 139 2.19 -3.46 -5.30
C LEU A 139 0.76 -2.97 -5.56
N VAL A 140 0.11 -3.41 -6.62
CA VAL A 140 -1.27 -3.01 -6.96
C VAL A 140 -2.23 -3.26 -5.79
N GLN A 141 -2.06 -4.36 -5.05
CA GLN A 141 -2.88 -4.63 -3.86
C GLN A 141 -2.64 -3.63 -2.71
N ALA A 142 -1.41 -3.11 -2.56
CA ALA A 142 -1.11 -2.07 -1.56
C ALA A 142 -1.77 -0.73 -1.95
N PHE A 143 -1.86 -0.45 -3.26
CA PHE A 143 -2.52 0.76 -3.77
C PHE A 143 -4.04 0.69 -3.79
N LYS A 144 -4.61 -0.50 -3.62
CA LYS A 144 -6.08 -0.66 -3.59
C LYS A 144 -6.74 0.23 -2.55
N SER A 145 -6.13 0.39 -1.36
CA SER A 145 -6.65 1.27 -0.32
C SER A 145 -6.66 2.75 -0.73
N THR A 146 -5.66 3.18 -1.51
CA THR A 146 -5.58 4.54 -2.06
C THR A 146 -6.67 4.78 -3.08
N LEU A 147 -6.88 3.82 -4.00
CA LEU A 147 -7.94 3.90 -5.00
C LEU A 147 -9.33 3.87 -4.35
N GLU A 148 -9.49 3.11 -3.27
CA GLU A 148 -10.73 3.09 -2.49
C GLU A 148 -11.02 4.44 -1.84
N GLU A 149 -10.04 5.12 -1.23
CA GLU A 149 -10.24 6.46 -0.68
C GLU A 149 -10.60 7.47 -1.78
N ALA A 150 -9.94 7.41 -2.94
CA ALA A 150 -10.28 8.26 -4.08
C ALA A 150 -11.70 7.99 -4.63
N LYS A 151 -12.09 6.72 -4.72
CA LYS A 151 -13.40 6.30 -5.24
C LYS A 151 -14.58 6.77 -4.38
N TYR A 152 -14.40 6.84 -3.07
CA TYR A 152 -15.47 7.19 -2.12
C TYR A 152 -15.42 8.64 -1.66
N ALA A 153 -14.46 9.43 -2.14
CA ALA A 153 -14.40 10.86 -1.90
C ALA A 153 -15.46 11.61 -2.74
N ASP A 154 -16.02 12.68 -2.17
CA ASP A 154 -16.95 13.56 -2.87
C ASP A 154 -16.22 14.41 -3.92
N PHE A 155 -14.92 14.66 -3.71
CA PHE A 155 -14.05 15.37 -4.64
C PHE A 155 -12.59 14.93 -4.52
N LEU A 156 -11.83 15.16 -5.60
CA LEU A 156 -10.40 14.86 -5.66
C LEU A 156 -9.57 16.14 -5.81
N ILE A 157 -8.46 16.21 -5.09
CA ILE A 157 -7.43 17.24 -5.26
C ILE A 157 -6.21 16.60 -5.89
N ILE A 158 -5.95 16.90 -7.17
CA ILE A 158 -4.76 16.39 -7.86
C ILE A 158 -3.60 17.35 -7.60
N VAL A 159 -2.54 16.85 -6.95
CA VAL A 159 -1.32 17.61 -6.66
C VAL A 159 -0.23 17.24 -7.65
N CYS A 160 0.27 18.24 -8.35
CA CYS A 160 1.36 18.11 -9.32
C CYS A 160 2.55 18.97 -8.91
N ASP A 161 3.76 18.44 -9.08
CA ASP A 161 4.99 19.21 -8.91
C ASP A 161 5.28 19.99 -10.20
N ALA A 162 4.98 21.29 -10.19
CA ALA A 162 5.18 22.16 -11.35
C ALA A 162 6.66 22.37 -11.73
N SER A 163 7.59 22.05 -10.83
CA SER A 163 9.05 22.16 -11.08
C SER A 163 9.60 20.92 -11.80
N HIS A 164 8.85 19.80 -11.80
CA HIS A 164 9.31 18.57 -12.41
C HIS A 164 9.18 18.61 -13.95
N PRO A 165 10.25 18.26 -14.71
CA PRO A 165 10.23 18.32 -16.17
C PRO A 165 9.13 17.44 -16.80
N ASP A 166 8.79 16.30 -16.17
CA ASP A 166 7.79 15.35 -16.65
C ASP A 166 6.40 15.55 -15.99
N MET A 167 6.10 16.74 -15.48
CA MET A 167 4.85 17.04 -14.75
C MET A 167 3.59 16.60 -15.53
N ILE A 168 3.55 16.85 -16.85
CA ILE A 168 2.42 16.47 -17.71
C ILE A 168 2.26 14.94 -17.78
N ALA A 169 3.35 14.21 -17.92
CA ALA A 169 3.34 12.74 -17.95
C ALA A 169 2.88 12.16 -16.60
N GLN A 170 3.33 12.73 -15.49
CA GLN A 170 2.91 12.35 -14.14
C GLN A 170 1.42 12.63 -13.90
N TYR A 171 0.93 13.78 -14.36
CA TYR A 171 -0.50 14.10 -14.32
C TYR A 171 -1.32 13.10 -15.13
N THR A 172 -0.91 12.82 -16.36
CA THR A 172 -1.60 11.85 -17.23
C THR A 172 -1.64 10.46 -16.60
N THR A 173 -0.52 9.99 -16.05
CA THR A 173 -0.45 8.72 -15.31
C THR A 173 -1.42 8.71 -14.12
N THR A 174 -1.49 9.81 -13.37
CA THR A 174 -2.40 9.94 -12.22
C THR A 174 -3.87 9.82 -12.65
N VAL A 175 -4.26 10.51 -13.73
CA VAL A 175 -5.63 10.46 -14.26
C VAL A 175 -5.97 9.05 -14.78
N GLN A 176 -5.09 8.43 -15.56
CA GLN A 176 -5.30 7.07 -16.10
C GLN A 176 -5.50 6.00 -15.03
N VAL A 177 -4.90 6.17 -13.86
CA VAL A 177 -5.05 5.22 -12.74
C VAL A 177 -6.38 5.43 -12.00
N LEU A 178 -6.97 6.63 -12.10
CA LEU A 178 -8.25 6.99 -11.45
C LEU A 178 -9.49 6.66 -12.30
N GLU A 179 -9.31 6.47 -13.62
CA GLU A 179 -10.35 6.01 -14.56
C GLU A 179 -10.62 4.49 -14.41
#